data_113058dade38a87ae2041bc677e1f8c8
#
_entry.id   113058dade38a87ae2041bc677e1f8c8
#
_cell.length_a   1.000
_cell.length_b   1.000
_cell.length_c   1.000
_cell.angle_alpha   90.00
_cell.angle_beta   90.00
_cell.angle_gamma   90.00
#
_symmetry.space_group_name_H-M   'P 1'
#
loop_
_entity.id
_entity.type
_entity.pdbx_description
1 polymer ?
#
loop_
_entity_poly.entity_id
_entity_poly.type
_entity_poly.pdbx_seq_one_letter_code
_entity_poly.pdbx_strand_id
1 'polypeptide(L)'
;MNRRLKISVFSALLAMSSLPAVAEEAAKPAPETLLEAIQQGKPMTSFRLRYENVDQEGYQSTAATAPKLKTGEAWTLRSLIGWQTAPFKNFSFGVQLTDVHEFNDNFNDRRDNVPEPGKAAYPNIADPGYSDINQLYVDWIGIKNTKLRLGRQQLNLDNVRFIGDIGFRQNMQVFDGISVLNKSIPDTEIFAAHFDKVRQITTKLRDGNIDMVNAKYRISPTESLVGYAYLIDVENLGQNGQPVGGPIAASYVVSGGNGLGASRDSVSTATTDASSKTFGLRLDGARKISEDWKVLYTAEYAKQDDYRGGSSLIDAHYFKLGGGAGYGAWSLRLDHEKLSSNGGKYAFQTPLGTNHLFQGWADVFLATPRQGMQDTFLTLAGSVQKAKLYAEYHVFHSDKDFETLGSTTVNRRFGDKYGTEFDVSVLYPFTDKITGKIEYANFNESDVYGASLKGAARKGDKEMFWITGIYTF
;
A
#
# COMPACT_ATOMS: atom_id res chain seq x y z
N MET A 1 -32.74 3.59 27.07
CA MET A 1 -31.32 3.58 27.49
C MET A 1 -30.46 3.38 26.26
N ASN A 2 -30.09 4.47 25.57
CA ASN A 2 -29.43 4.44 24.27
C ASN A 2 -27.91 4.39 24.46
N ARG A 3 -27.29 3.22 24.25
CA ARG A 3 -25.83 3.12 24.10
C ARG A 3 -25.43 3.65 22.70
N ARG A 4 -24.93 4.87 22.66
CA ARG A 4 -24.40 5.50 21.46
C ARG A 4 -23.05 4.82 21.11
N LEU A 5 -23.03 4.14 19.97
CA LEU A 5 -21.83 3.57 19.38
C LEU A 5 -20.96 4.75 18.87
N LYS A 6 -19.86 5.06 19.55
CA LYS A 6 -18.88 6.05 19.09
C LYS A 6 -17.98 5.38 18.07
N ILE A 7 -18.33 5.45 16.80
CA ILE A 7 -17.47 5.00 15.71
C ILE A 7 -16.73 6.21 15.14
N SER A 8 -15.43 6.24 15.31
CA SER A 8 -14.54 7.17 14.62
C SER A 8 -14.44 6.77 13.15
N VAL A 9 -15.02 7.57 12.25
CA VAL A 9 -15.07 7.28 10.80
C VAL A 9 -13.69 7.41 10.13
N PHE A 10 -12.68 7.98 10.81
CA PHE A 10 -11.36 8.26 10.23
C PHE A 10 -10.41 7.08 10.14
N SER A 11 -10.70 5.97 10.85
CA SER A 11 -9.85 4.77 10.85
C SER A 11 -10.44 3.61 10.06
N ALA A 12 -11.57 3.79 9.40
CA ALA A 12 -12.37 2.65 8.93
C ALA A 12 -11.88 2.04 7.61
N LEU A 13 -11.14 2.75 6.76
CA LEU A 13 -10.57 2.14 5.55
C LEU A 13 -9.17 1.54 5.77
N LEU A 14 -8.37 2.15 6.64
CA LEU A 14 -7.08 1.59 7.06
C LEU A 14 -7.20 0.48 8.10
N ALA A 15 -8.33 0.37 8.78
CA ALA A 15 -8.55 -0.58 9.88
C ALA A 15 -9.10 -1.94 9.42
N MET A 16 -8.87 -2.38 8.20
CA MET A 16 -9.19 -3.76 7.83
C MET A 16 -8.21 -4.79 8.42
N SER A 17 -7.18 -4.36 9.15
CA SER A 17 -6.39 -5.19 10.07
C SER A 17 -6.61 -4.85 11.54
N SER A 18 -7.44 -3.85 11.89
CA SER A 18 -7.78 -3.58 13.28
C SER A 18 -8.85 -4.57 13.75
N LEU A 19 -8.47 -5.38 14.70
CA LEU A 19 -9.32 -6.23 15.53
C LEU A 19 -10.60 -5.48 15.95
N PRO A 20 -11.76 -6.16 15.99
CA PRO A 20 -12.96 -5.58 16.59
C PRO A 20 -12.63 -5.12 18.00
N ALA A 21 -13.20 -3.99 18.42
CA ALA A 21 -13.16 -3.58 19.81
C ALA A 21 -13.80 -4.72 20.63
N VAL A 22 -12.96 -5.55 21.23
CA VAL A 22 -13.38 -6.59 22.15
C VAL A 22 -14.12 -5.86 23.26
N ALA A 23 -15.36 -6.23 23.50
CA ALA A 23 -16.06 -5.87 24.73
C ALA A 23 -15.09 -6.19 25.87
N GLU A 24 -14.97 -5.29 26.85
CA GLU A 24 -14.13 -5.42 28.04
C GLU A 24 -14.55 -6.69 28.78
N GLU A 25 -13.97 -7.82 28.34
CA GLU A 25 -14.09 -9.10 29.04
C GLU A 25 -13.32 -8.91 30.36
N ALA A 26 -13.92 -9.27 31.48
CA ALA A 26 -13.28 -9.15 32.78
C ALA A 26 -11.85 -9.68 32.69
N ALA A 27 -10.87 -8.86 33.05
CA ALA A 27 -9.45 -9.17 32.88
C ALA A 27 -9.18 -10.53 33.54
N LYS A 28 -8.85 -11.53 32.71
CA LYS A 28 -8.43 -12.85 33.22
C LYS A 28 -7.19 -12.67 34.08
N PRO A 29 -7.03 -13.42 35.18
CA PRO A 29 -5.79 -13.35 35.95
C PRO A 29 -4.59 -13.65 35.08
N ALA A 30 -3.47 -13.01 35.38
CA ALA A 30 -2.22 -13.25 34.61
C ALA A 30 -1.86 -14.75 34.68
N PRO A 31 -1.44 -15.37 33.56
CA PRO A 31 -1.12 -16.79 33.54
C PRO A 31 0.07 -17.09 34.47
N GLU A 32 -0.09 -18.14 35.30
CA GLU A 32 0.93 -18.61 36.21
C GLU A 32 1.83 -19.67 35.58
N THR A 33 1.35 -20.31 34.51
CA THR A 33 2.07 -21.33 33.75
C THR A 33 2.13 -21.01 32.25
N LEU A 34 3.08 -21.62 31.54
CA LEU A 34 3.14 -21.49 30.08
C LEU A 34 1.88 -22.08 29.41
N LEU A 35 1.33 -23.17 29.94
CA LEU A 35 0.10 -23.77 29.43
C LEU A 35 -1.08 -22.80 29.53
N GLU A 36 -1.25 -22.13 30.67
CA GLU A 36 -2.26 -21.09 30.83
C GLU A 36 -2.04 -19.91 29.86
N ALA A 37 -0.79 -19.49 29.63
CA ALA A 37 -0.49 -18.46 28.66
C ALA A 37 -0.91 -18.86 27.23
N ILE A 38 -0.74 -20.11 26.86
CA ILE A 38 -1.20 -20.65 25.57
C ILE A 38 -2.74 -20.66 25.54
N GLN A 39 -3.40 -21.16 26.59
CA GLN A 39 -4.86 -21.26 26.65
C GLN A 39 -5.57 -19.89 26.71
N GLN A 40 -4.96 -18.91 27.36
CA GLN A 40 -5.46 -17.53 27.43
C GLN A 40 -5.04 -16.68 26.23
N GLY A 41 -4.32 -17.26 25.28
CA GLY A 41 -3.91 -16.61 24.05
C GLY A 41 -5.09 -16.26 23.15
N LYS A 42 -4.80 -15.63 22.03
CA LYS A 42 -5.81 -15.22 21.05
C LYS A 42 -5.47 -15.76 19.65
N PRO A 43 -6.50 -16.11 18.86
CA PRO A 43 -6.29 -16.53 17.48
C PRO A 43 -5.77 -15.38 16.63
N MET A 44 -4.94 -15.73 15.67
CA MET A 44 -4.48 -14.88 14.56
C MET A 44 -4.92 -15.52 13.25
N THR A 45 -6.22 -15.89 13.18
CA THR A 45 -6.77 -16.75 12.11
C THR A 45 -7.82 -15.99 11.32
N SER A 46 -7.68 -16.02 10.00
CA SER A 46 -8.69 -15.50 9.06
C SER A 46 -8.60 -16.18 7.70
N PHE A 47 -9.73 -16.21 7.00
CA PHE A 47 -9.82 -16.72 5.64
C PHE A 47 -10.36 -15.63 4.73
N ARG A 48 -9.78 -15.47 3.53
CA ARG A 48 -10.24 -14.51 2.54
C ARG A 48 -10.34 -15.14 1.17
N LEU A 49 -11.57 -15.37 0.72
CA LEU A 49 -11.87 -15.75 -0.65
C LEU A 49 -12.05 -14.48 -1.47
N ARG A 50 -11.37 -14.41 -2.62
CA ARG A 50 -11.44 -13.26 -3.54
C ARG A 50 -11.58 -13.73 -4.98
N TYR A 51 -12.48 -13.06 -5.69
CA TYR A 51 -12.49 -12.97 -7.14
C TYR A 51 -11.93 -11.60 -7.54
N GLU A 52 -11.00 -11.57 -8.46
CA GLU A 52 -10.44 -10.36 -9.06
C GLU A 52 -10.49 -10.50 -10.58
N ASN A 53 -11.05 -9.48 -11.25
CA ASN A 53 -11.09 -9.37 -12.70
C ASN A 53 -10.34 -8.13 -13.13
N VAL A 54 -9.49 -8.26 -14.16
CA VAL A 54 -8.69 -7.17 -14.72
C VAL A 54 -8.85 -7.15 -16.22
N ASP A 55 -9.49 -6.12 -16.74
CA ASP A 55 -9.48 -5.78 -18.16
C ASP A 55 -8.52 -4.61 -18.37
N GLN A 56 -7.45 -4.85 -19.09
CA GLN A 56 -6.40 -3.86 -19.34
C GLN A 56 -6.13 -3.77 -20.83
N GLU A 57 -6.31 -2.59 -21.39
CA GLU A 57 -5.85 -2.32 -22.74
C GLU A 57 -4.33 -2.39 -22.79
N GLY A 58 -3.82 -3.19 -23.69
CA GLY A 58 -2.38 -3.40 -23.82
C GLY A 58 -2.07 -4.55 -24.79
N TYR A 59 -0.80 -4.84 -24.94
CA TYR A 59 -0.31 -5.86 -25.87
C TYR A 59 0.66 -6.79 -25.16
N GLN A 60 0.67 -8.05 -25.60
CA GLN A 60 1.52 -9.10 -25.04
C GLN A 60 3.02 -8.83 -25.20
N SER A 61 3.41 -7.96 -26.14
CA SER A 61 4.79 -7.53 -26.37
C SER A 61 4.84 -6.16 -27.06
N THR A 62 6.03 -5.61 -27.21
CA THR A 62 6.29 -4.34 -27.92
C THR A 62 6.25 -4.45 -29.43
N ALA A 63 6.14 -5.65 -30.01
CA ALA A 63 6.06 -5.85 -31.46
C ALA A 63 4.78 -5.20 -32.02
N ALA A 64 4.88 -4.56 -33.17
CA ALA A 64 3.76 -3.86 -33.81
C ALA A 64 2.55 -4.78 -34.11
N THR A 65 2.81 -6.08 -34.27
CA THR A 65 1.81 -7.13 -34.54
C THR A 65 1.44 -7.95 -33.30
N ALA A 66 1.88 -7.53 -32.10
CA ALA A 66 1.59 -8.28 -30.89
C ALA A 66 0.09 -8.36 -30.63
N PRO A 67 -0.44 -9.52 -30.21
CA PRO A 67 -1.84 -9.64 -29.80
C PRO A 67 -2.14 -8.75 -28.60
N LYS A 68 -3.42 -8.34 -28.47
CA LYS A 68 -3.90 -7.67 -27.25
C LYS A 68 -3.80 -8.58 -26.02
N LEU A 69 -3.74 -7.98 -24.85
CA LEU A 69 -3.89 -8.71 -23.60
C LEU A 69 -5.29 -9.35 -23.54
N LYS A 70 -5.38 -10.46 -22.87
CA LYS A 70 -6.65 -11.09 -22.48
C LYS A 70 -7.11 -10.49 -21.16
N THR A 71 -8.37 -10.65 -20.84
CA THR A 71 -8.89 -10.37 -19.50
C THR A 71 -8.24 -11.29 -18.47
N GLY A 72 -7.74 -10.74 -17.38
CA GLY A 72 -7.21 -11.49 -16.25
C GLY A 72 -8.31 -11.82 -15.26
N GLU A 73 -8.35 -13.06 -14.79
CA GLU A 73 -9.31 -13.53 -13.78
C GLU A 73 -8.57 -14.35 -12.73
N ALA A 74 -8.71 -13.98 -11.47
CA ALA A 74 -8.12 -14.72 -10.36
C ALA A 74 -9.18 -15.07 -9.31
N TRP A 75 -9.31 -16.36 -9.03
CA TRP A 75 -10.00 -16.88 -7.85
C TRP A 75 -8.94 -17.39 -6.88
N THR A 76 -8.84 -16.74 -5.72
CA THR A 76 -7.80 -17.04 -4.74
C THR A 76 -8.37 -17.12 -3.34
N LEU A 77 -7.85 -18.05 -2.53
CA LEU A 77 -8.15 -18.19 -1.10
C LEU A 77 -6.88 -17.95 -0.29
N ARG A 78 -6.89 -16.94 0.58
CA ARG A 78 -5.88 -16.79 1.62
C ARG A 78 -6.37 -17.41 2.91
N SER A 79 -5.56 -18.29 3.49
CA SER A 79 -5.74 -18.87 4.81
C SER A 79 -4.63 -18.37 5.73
N LEU A 80 -4.96 -17.58 6.74
CA LEU A 80 -4.07 -17.25 7.84
C LEU A 80 -4.49 -18.10 9.04
N ILE A 81 -3.56 -18.88 9.59
CA ILE A 81 -3.81 -19.74 10.75
C ILE A 81 -2.71 -19.47 11.78
N GLY A 82 -3.08 -18.94 12.93
CA GLY A 82 -2.09 -18.56 13.92
C GLY A 82 -2.65 -18.37 15.33
N TRP A 83 -1.71 -18.19 16.24
CA TRP A 83 -1.98 -18.01 17.66
C TRP A 83 -0.95 -17.07 18.28
N GLN A 84 -1.40 -16.19 19.17
CA GLN A 84 -0.54 -15.38 20.03
C GLN A 84 -0.85 -15.74 21.48
N THR A 85 0.15 -16.14 22.27
CA THR A 85 -0.02 -16.43 23.69
C THR A 85 -0.33 -15.17 24.49
N ALA A 86 -1.00 -15.32 25.62
CA ALA A 86 -1.01 -14.28 26.63
C ALA A 86 0.41 -14.07 27.20
N PRO A 87 0.74 -12.90 27.78
CA PRO A 87 2.03 -12.66 28.37
C PRO A 87 2.28 -13.57 29.58
N PHE A 88 3.40 -14.30 29.59
CA PHE A 88 3.90 -15.07 30.73
C PHE A 88 5.31 -14.61 31.08
N LYS A 89 5.52 -14.17 32.32
CA LYS A 89 6.80 -13.58 32.77
C LYS A 89 7.31 -12.46 31.86
N ASN A 90 6.41 -11.60 31.39
CA ASN A 90 6.63 -10.51 30.45
C ASN A 90 6.95 -10.93 28.99
N PHE A 91 6.87 -12.20 28.65
CA PHE A 91 7.05 -12.67 27.27
C PHE A 91 5.75 -13.18 26.67
N SER A 92 5.53 -12.93 25.39
CA SER A 92 4.50 -13.61 24.59
C SER A 92 5.07 -14.04 23.24
N PHE A 93 4.48 -15.09 22.68
CA PHE A 93 4.91 -15.69 21.41
C PHE A 93 3.76 -15.58 20.40
N GLY A 94 4.09 -15.18 19.17
CA GLY A 94 3.15 -15.19 18.07
C GLY A 94 3.67 -16.06 16.93
N VAL A 95 2.80 -16.93 16.41
CA VAL A 95 3.03 -17.68 15.19
C VAL A 95 1.82 -17.62 14.30
N GLN A 96 2.01 -17.34 13.02
CA GLN A 96 0.95 -17.32 12.02
C GLN A 96 1.49 -17.88 10.71
N LEU A 97 0.83 -18.89 10.19
CA LEU A 97 1.06 -19.45 8.87
C LEU A 97 0.17 -18.73 7.86
N THR A 98 0.64 -18.61 6.63
CA THR A 98 -0.14 -18.18 5.48
C THR A 98 -0.14 -19.28 4.43
N ASP A 99 -1.30 -19.45 3.79
CA ASP A 99 -1.45 -20.25 2.58
C ASP A 99 -2.32 -19.46 1.61
N VAL A 100 -1.85 -19.32 0.37
CA VAL A 100 -2.60 -18.74 -0.74
C VAL A 100 -2.80 -19.82 -1.79
N HIS A 101 -4.05 -20.19 -2.01
CA HIS A 101 -4.46 -21.16 -3.01
C HIS A 101 -5.10 -20.46 -4.21
N GLU A 102 -4.63 -20.79 -5.40
CA GLU A 102 -5.19 -20.35 -6.69
C GLU A 102 -6.13 -21.42 -7.21
N PHE A 103 -7.39 -21.05 -7.50
CA PHE A 103 -8.38 -21.98 -8.08
C PHE A 103 -8.38 -21.96 -9.61
N ASN A 104 -7.75 -20.96 -10.23
CA ASN A 104 -7.57 -20.83 -11.67
C ASN A 104 -6.24 -20.11 -11.95
N ASP A 105 -5.86 -20.08 -13.23
CA ASP A 105 -4.56 -19.60 -13.68
C ASP A 105 -4.63 -18.61 -14.87
N ASN A 106 -5.76 -17.91 -15.04
CA ASN A 106 -6.00 -16.94 -16.10
C ASN A 106 -5.43 -15.53 -15.78
N PHE A 107 -4.26 -15.47 -15.13
CA PHE A 107 -3.58 -14.22 -14.76
C PHE A 107 -2.07 -14.46 -14.66
N ASN A 108 -1.30 -13.35 -14.57
CA ASN A 108 0.14 -13.40 -14.31
C ASN A 108 0.38 -13.07 -12.84
N ASP A 109 0.75 -14.07 -12.05
CA ASP A 109 0.90 -13.97 -10.59
C ASP A 109 2.13 -13.21 -10.14
N ARG A 110 3.14 -13.05 -11.01
CA ARG A 110 4.40 -12.34 -10.74
C ARG A 110 5.20 -12.94 -9.58
N ARG A 111 5.11 -14.24 -9.34
CA ARG A 111 5.89 -14.90 -8.30
C ARG A 111 7.37 -14.53 -8.39
N ASP A 112 7.99 -14.26 -7.24
CA ASP A 112 9.40 -13.84 -7.14
C ASP A 112 9.77 -12.60 -7.97
N ASN A 113 8.78 -11.76 -8.28
CA ASN A 113 8.91 -10.58 -9.15
C ASN A 113 9.22 -10.92 -10.62
N VAL A 114 9.01 -12.13 -11.05
CA VAL A 114 9.26 -12.58 -12.43
C VAL A 114 7.93 -12.77 -13.15
N PRO A 115 7.78 -12.35 -14.41
CA PRO A 115 6.63 -12.73 -15.21
C PRO A 115 6.55 -14.26 -15.32
N GLU A 116 5.38 -14.82 -15.04
CA GLU A 116 5.19 -16.26 -15.13
C GLU A 116 5.32 -16.72 -16.58
N PRO A 117 6.12 -17.77 -16.86
CA PRO A 117 6.27 -18.31 -18.20
C PRO A 117 4.92 -18.73 -18.80
N GLY A 118 4.64 -18.28 -20.04
CA GLY A 118 3.38 -18.58 -20.72
C GLY A 118 2.21 -17.67 -20.36
N LYS A 119 2.33 -16.78 -19.38
CA LYS A 119 1.26 -15.88 -18.93
C LYS A 119 1.36 -14.44 -19.46
N ALA A 120 2.26 -14.18 -20.38
CA ALA A 120 2.41 -12.85 -21.00
C ALA A 120 1.13 -12.34 -21.71
N ALA A 121 0.17 -13.22 -21.97
CA ALA A 121 -1.14 -12.89 -22.54
C ALA A 121 -2.09 -12.23 -21.53
N TYR A 122 -1.80 -12.29 -20.24
CA TYR A 122 -2.66 -11.82 -19.16
C TYR A 122 -2.06 -10.64 -18.42
N PRO A 123 -2.89 -9.74 -17.86
CA PRO A 123 -2.43 -8.70 -16.93
C PRO A 123 -1.93 -9.31 -15.62
N ASN A 124 -1.17 -8.49 -14.88
CA ASN A 124 -0.63 -8.89 -13.58
C ASN A 124 -1.71 -8.83 -12.50
N ILE A 125 -1.84 -9.92 -11.74
CA ILE A 125 -2.53 -10.00 -10.44
C ILE A 125 -1.53 -10.62 -9.47
N ALA A 126 -0.88 -9.80 -8.65
CA ALA A 126 0.26 -10.21 -7.84
C ALA A 126 -0.16 -10.98 -6.57
N ASP A 127 -0.87 -12.08 -6.76
CA ASP A 127 -1.37 -12.97 -5.72
C ASP A 127 -0.93 -14.43 -5.94
N PRO A 128 0.41 -14.69 -6.02
CA PRO A 128 0.91 -16.06 -6.28
C PRO A 128 0.52 -17.03 -5.17
N GLY A 129 0.20 -18.26 -5.58
CA GLY A 129 -0.01 -19.37 -4.67
C GLY A 129 1.26 -19.64 -3.85
N TYR A 130 1.15 -19.62 -2.51
CA TYR A 130 2.31 -19.67 -1.62
C TYR A 130 1.96 -20.04 -0.19
N SER A 131 2.75 -20.93 0.40
CA SER A 131 2.62 -21.33 1.81
C SER A 131 3.91 -21.04 2.56
N ASP A 132 3.81 -20.29 3.67
CA ASP A 132 4.98 -19.93 4.50
C ASP A 132 4.56 -19.46 5.91
N ILE A 133 5.54 -19.15 6.72
CA ILE A 133 5.36 -18.46 7.99
C ILE A 133 5.13 -16.97 7.69
N ASN A 134 3.92 -16.48 7.99
CA ASN A 134 3.61 -15.07 7.85
C ASN A 134 4.13 -14.23 9.02
N GLN A 135 4.00 -14.72 10.24
CA GLN A 135 4.55 -14.09 11.44
C GLN A 135 5.15 -15.14 12.37
N LEU A 136 6.29 -14.83 12.95
CA LEU A 136 6.94 -15.63 13.99
C LEU A 136 7.80 -14.70 14.85
N TYR A 137 7.32 -14.38 16.04
CA TYR A 137 7.98 -13.41 16.90
C TYR A 137 7.84 -13.70 18.39
N VAL A 138 8.73 -13.07 19.14
CA VAL A 138 8.68 -12.97 20.60
C VAL A 138 8.46 -11.50 20.97
N ASP A 139 7.48 -11.22 21.80
CA ASP A 139 7.30 -9.91 22.43
C ASP A 139 7.83 -9.94 23.86
N TRP A 140 8.51 -8.88 24.27
CA TRP A 140 8.91 -8.64 25.66
C TRP A 140 8.38 -7.29 26.14
N ILE A 141 7.72 -7.30 27.30
CA ILE A 141 7.06 -6.15 27.92
C ILE A 141 7.54 -5.86 29.35
N GLY A 142 8.79 -6.23 29.67
CA GLY A 142 9.37 -6.07 31.02
C GLY A 142 9.64 -4.61 31.43
N ILE A 143 9.60 -3.67 30.49
CA ILE A 143 9.68 -2.23 30.77
C ILE A 143 8.28 -1.65 30.62
N LYS A 144 7.86 -0.86 31.61
CA LYS A 144 6.52 -0.22 31.61
C LYS A 144 6.32 0.59 30.33
N ASN A 145 5.14 0.42 29.71
CA ASN A 145 4.74 1.10 28.49
C ASN A 145 5.68 0.87 27.29
N THR A 146 6.48 -0.19 27.33
CA THR A 146 7.44 -0.53 26.27
C THR A 146 7.21 -1.96 25.83
N LYS A 147 7.12 -2.17 24.52
CA LYS A 147 7.09 -3.49 23.89
C LYS A 147 8.27 -3.62 22.94
N LEU A 148 9.09 -4.62 23.15
CA LEU A 148 10.15 -5.06 22.24
C LEU A 148 9.63 -6.28 21.50
N ARG A 149 9.80 -6.32 20.19
CA ARG A 149 9.47 -7.49 19.35
C ARG A 149 10.68 -7.92 18.54
N LEU A 150 10.96 -9.21 18.56
CA LEU A 150 12.03 -9.85 17.77
C LEU A 150 11.42 -10.94 16.88
N GLY A 151 11.72 -10.92 15.60
CA GLY A 151 11.32 -11.92 14.62
C GLY A 151 10.54 -11.36 13.43
N ARG A 152 9.87 -12.26 12.69
CA ARG A 152 9.07 -11.93 11.51
C ARG A 152 7.74 -11.32 11.92
N GLN A 153 7.44 -10.15 11.39
CA GLN A 153 6.28 -9.36 11.78
C GLN A 153 5.67 -8.58 10.62
N GLN A 154 4.35 -8.43 10.64
CA GLN A 154 3.64 -7.43 9.83
C GLN A 154 3.81 -6.05 10.47
N LEU A 155 3.86 -5.03 9.65
CA LEU A 155 4.01 -3.65 10.10
C LEU A 155 3.14 -2.71 9.27
N ASN A 156 2.35 -1.90 9.99
CA ASN A 156 1.58 -0.80 9.42
C ASN A 156 1.83 0.46 10.23
N LEU A 157 2.41 1.48 9.62
CA LEU A 157 2.64 2.78 10.26
C LEU A 157 1.73 3.84 9.63
N ASP A 158 1.12 4.63 10.47
CA ASP A 158 0.25 5.76 10.12
C ASP A 158 -0.89 5.38 9.16
N ASN A 159 -0.89 5.95 7.95
CA ASN A 159 -1.83 5.64 6.89
C ASN A 159 -1.29 4.63 5.87
N VAL A 160 -0.21 3.93 6.19
CA VAL A 160 0.50 2.96 5.34
C VAL A 160 1.03 3.51 4.01
N ARG A 161 1.12 4.85 3.87
CA ARG A 161 1.64 5.47 2.65
C ARG A 161 3.10 5.11 2.40
N PHE A 162 3.91 5.05 3.46
CA PHE A 162 5.34 4.74 3.38
C PHE A 162 5.67 3.33 3.83
N ILE A 163 5.02 2.86 4.90
CA ILE A 163 5.27 1.54 5.52
C ILE A 163 3.94 0.83 5.74
N GLY A 164 3.75 -0.29 5.07
CA GLY A 164 2.55 -1.10 5.18
C GLY A 164 2.78 -2.58 4.86
N ASP A 165 1.87 -3.44 5.30
CA ASP A 165 1.90 -4.87 5.04
C ASP A 165 1.29 -5.28 3.69
N ILE A 166 0.76 -4.30 2.94
CA ILE A 166 0.07 -4.49 1.67
C ILE A 166 -1.05 -5.55 1.81
N GLY A 167 -1.79 -5.47 2.93
CA GLY A 167 -2.84 -6.43 3.29
C GLY A 167 -3.99 -6.52 2.29
N PHE A 168 -4.04 -5.63 1.29
CA PHE A 168 -4.93 -5.75 0.14
C PHE A 168 -4.63 -7.02 -0.66
N ARG A 169 -3.36 -7.34 -0.95
CA ARG A 169 -2.97 -8.55 -1.68
C ARG A 169 -3.13 -9.81 -0.82
N GLN A 170 -3.15 -10.99 -1.45
CA GLN A 170 -3.31 -12.26 -0.74
C GLN A 170 -2.07 -12.59 0.09
N ASN A 171 -0.87 -12.44 -0.47
CA ASN A 171 0.36 -12.49 0.30
C ASN A 171 0.63 -11.10 0.91
N MET A 172 1.11 -11.08 2.14
CA MET A 172 1.43 -9.85 2.85
C MET A 172 2.93 -9.57 2.86
N GLN A 173 3.28 -8.28 2.85
CA GLN A 173 4.64 -7.84 3.14
C GLN A 173 4.95 -8.03 4.62
N VAL A 174 6.07 -8.68 4.94
CA VAL A 174 6.52 -8.91 6.31
C VAL A 174 8.00 -8.61 6.44
N PHE A 175 8.40 -8.25 7.66
CA PHE A 175 9.74 -7.79 7.99
C PHE A 175 10.37 -8.69 9.03
N ASP A 176 11.65 -9.06 8.85
CA ASP A 176 12.43 -9.86 9.80
C ASP A 176 13.44 -8.96 10.51
N GLY A 177 13.36 -8.88 11.84
CA GLY A 177 14.24 -8.06 12.64
C GLY A 177 13.68 -7.71 14.01
N ILE A 178 14.04 -6.55 14.53
CA ILE A 178 13.69 -6.08 15.87
C ILE A 178 12.92 -4.76 15.79
N SER A 179 11.88 -4.61 16.62
CA SER A 179 11.14 -3.36 16.78
C SER A 179 10.85 -3.04 18.23
N VAL A 180 10.75 -1.75 18.54
CA VAL A 180 10.40 -1.22 19.87
C VAL A 180 9.24 -0.25 19.72
N LEU A 181 8.22 -0.43 20.52
CA LEU A 181 7.13 0.55 20.68
C LEU A 181 7.13 1.05 22.13
N ASN A 182 7.30 2.35 22.32
CA ASN A 182 7.27 3.00 23.63
C ASN A 182 6.13 4.02 23.73
N LYS A 183 5.40 3.97 24.84
CA LYS A 183 4.27 4.86 25.18
C LYS A 183 4.46 5.48 26.57
N SER A 184 5.71 5.70 27.01
CA SER A 184 6.01 6.24 28.34
C SER A 184 5.80 7.74 28.45
N ILE A 185 5.87 8.45 27.31
CA ILE A 185 5.60 9.89 27.23
C ILE A 185 4.09 10.07 27.02
N PRO A 186 3.41 10.89 27.84
CA PRO A 186 1.97 11.12 27.68
C PRO A 186 1.63 11.54 26.23
N ASP A 187 0.53 11.01 25.72
CA ASP A 187 0.00 11.26 24.38
C ASP A 187 0.98 11.02 23.23
N THR A 188 2.11 10.32 23.48
CA THR A 188 3.15 10.05 22.51
C THR A 188 3.38 8.56 22.34
N GLU A 189 3.44 8.11 21.09
CA GLU A 189 3.88 6.79 20.70
C GLU A 189 5.18 6.91 19.91
N ILE A 190 6.25 6.24 20.33
CA ILE A 190 7.53 6.19 19.62
C ILE A 190 7.73 4.75 19.16
N PHE A 191 7.87 4.58 17.87
CA PHE A 191 8.24 3.32 17.24
C PHE A 191 9.65 3.43 16.66
N ALA A 192 10.50 2.45 16.91
CA ALA A 192 11.80 2.31 16.27
C ALA A 192 12.00 0.86 15.85
N ALA A 193 12.66 0.63 14.73
CA ALA A 193 12.91 -0.72 14.24
C ALA A 193 14.19 -0.79 13.40
N HIS A 194 14.78 -1.99 13.39
CA HIS A 194 15.79 -2.42 12.46
C HIS A 194 15.39 -3.77 11.89
N PHE A 195 15.30 -3.84 10.56
CA PHE A 195 15.00 -5.07 9.83
C PHE A 195 16.13 -5.37 8.84
N ASP A 196 16.53 -6.64 8.78
CA ASP A 196 17.56 -7.14 7.86
C ASP A 196 16.95 -7.81 6.63
N LYS A 197 15.62 -8.05 6.63
CA LYS A 197 14.91 -8.67 5.50
C LYS A 197 13.49 -8.14 5.38
N VAL A 198 13.01 -8.12 4.14
CA VAL A 198 11.59 -7.93 3.80
C VAL A 198 11.16 -9.00 2.80
N ARG A 199 10.07 -9.73 3.10
CA ARG A 199 9.40 -10.56 2.12
C ARG A 199 8.27 -9.74 1.49
N GLN A 200 8.34 -9.59 0.17
CA GLN A 200 7.35 -8.86 -0.63
C GLN A 200 6.09 -9.70 -0.88
N ILE A 201 5.01 -9.08 -1.35
CA ILE A 201 3.75 -9.74 -1.71
C ILE A 201 3.90 -10.79 -2.83
N THR A 202 4.89 -10.63 -3.70
CA THR A 202 5.26 -11.57 -4.75
C THR A 202 6.09 -12.74 -4.25
N THR A 203 6.18 -12.93 -2.94
CA THR A 203 6.92 -13.95 -2.21
C THR A 203 8.45 -13.75 -2.16
N LYS A 204 8.98 -12.81 -2.96
CA LYS A 204 10.42 -12.53 -3.00
C LYS A 204 10.93 -12.01 -1.66
N LEU A 205 11.92 -12.71 -1.10
CA LEU A 205 12.69 -12.25 0.03
C LEU A 205 13.80 -11.32 -0.45
N ARG A 206 13.94 -10.17 0.20
CA ARG A 206 15.01 -9.19 -0.04
C ARG A 206 15.80 -9.01 1.24
N ASP A 207 17.12 -9.13 1.13
CA ASP A 207 18.07 -8.84 2.19
C ASP A 207 18.50 -7.36 2.09
N GLY A 208 18.81 -6.75 3.23
CA GLY A 208 19.29 -5.38 3.32
C GLY A 208 19.02 -4.78 4.68
N ASN A 209 19.23 -3.48 4.84
CA ASN A 209 19.02 -2.79 6.10
C ASN A 209 17.87 -1.81 5.98
N ILE A 210 16.92 -1.91 6.88
CA ILE A 210 15.77 -1.02 6.96
C ILE A 210 15.69 -0.49 8.39
N ASP A 211 16.07 0.78 8.57
CA ASP A 211 16.00 1.46 9.87
C ASP A 211 14.83 2.43 9.87
N MET A 212 14.02 2.40 10.92
CA MET A 212 12.81 3.19 11.04
C MET A 212 12.70 3.87 12.40
N VAL A 213 12.29 5.14 12.38
CA VAL A 213 11.80 5.85 13.55
C VAL A 213 10.50 6.56 13.17
N ASN A 214 9.49 6.42 14.01
CA ASN A 214 8.20 7.08 13.86
C ASN A 214 7.74 7.55 15.25
N ALA A 215 7.43 8.83 15.38
CA ALA A 215 6.97 9.44 16.60
C ALA A 215 5.63 10.13 16.37
N LYS A 216 4.57 9.59 16.97
CA LYS A 216 3.21 10.11 16.89
C LYS A 216 2.82 10.80 18.18
N TYR A 217 2.53 12.10 18.12
CA TYR A 217 1.98 12.89 19.21
C TYR A 217 0.47 13.12 18.98
N ARG A 218 -0.34 12.73 19.94
CA ARG A 218 -1.79 12.94 19.91
C ARG A 218 -2.11 14.32 20.51
N ILE A 219 -2.46 15.26 19.64
CA ILE A 219 -2.86 16.63 20.05
C ILE A 219 -4.24 16.60 20.72
N SER A 220 -5.14 15.77 20.20
CA SER A 220 -6.48 15.52 20.73
C SER A 220 -6.93 14.10 20.35
N PRO A 221 -8.10 13.62 20.80
CA PRO A 221 -8.60 12.30 20.39
C PRO A 221 -8.77 12.08 18.88
N THR A 222 -8.80 13.18 18.11
CA THR A 222 -9.03 13.14 16.65
C THR A 222 -7.97 13.91 15.86
N GLU A 223 -6.90 14.36 16.51
CA GLU A 223 -5.82 15.14 15.88
C GLU A 223 -4.47 14.57 16.29
N SER A 224 -3.58 14.38 15.34
CA SER A 224 -2.23 13.88 15.59
C SER A 224 -1.18 14.52 14.71
N LEU A 225 0.02 14.69 15.29
CA LEU A 225 1.23 15.07 14.58
C LEU A 225 2.18 13.88 14.58
N VAL A 226 2.73 13.54 13.42
CA VAL A 226 3.67 12.43 13.25
C VAL A 226 4.95 12.94 12.62
N GLY A 227 6.10 12.65 13.23
CA GLY A 227 7.41 12.82 12.63
C GLY A 227 8.03 11.46 12.36
N TYR A 228 8.68 11.28 11.22
CA TYR A 228 9.26 10.00 10.86
C TYR A 228 10.59 10.13 10.09
N ALA A 229 11.39 9.06 10.21
CA ALA A 229 12.61 8.84 9.46
C ALA A 229 12.67 7.37 9.03
N TYR A 230 12.83 7.12 7.73
CA TYR A 230 12.96 5.78 7.15
C TYR A 230 14.22 5.73 6.30
N LEU A 231 15.14 4.82 6.65
CA LEU A 231 16.40 4.61 5.96
C LEU A 231 16.36 3.21 5.36
N ILE A 232 16.41 3.11 4.05
CA ILE A 232 16.23 1.85 3.30
C ILE A 232 17.48 1.62 2.47
N ASP A 233 18.18 0.53 2.76
CA ASP A 233 19.38 0.06 2.05
C ASP A 233 19.13 -1.39 1.62
N VAL A 234 18.27 -1.53 0.60
CA VAL A 234 17.84 -2.83 0.05
C VAL A 234 17.89 -2.75 -1.47
N GLU A 235 18.80 -3.48 -2.07
CA GLU A 235 18.92 -3.53 -3.53
C GLU A 235 17.66 -4.12 -4.18
N ASN A 236 17.30 -3.57 -5.33
CA ASN A 236 16.20 -4.06 -6.16
C ASN A 236 14.86 -4.16 -5.40
N LEU A 237 14.66 -3.31 -4.40
CA LEU A 237 13.38 -3.19 -3.73
C LEU A 237 12.39 -2.48 -4.65
N GLY A 238 11.50 -3.24 -5.29
CA GLY A 238 10.48 -2.74 -6.18
C GLY A 238 9.10 -3.23 -5.78
N GLN A 239 8.07 -2.52 -6.19
CA GLN A 239 6.68 -2.98 -6.03
C GLN A 239 6.23 -3.72 -7.26
N ASN A 240 5.44 -4.79 -7.07
CA ASN A 240 4.88 -5.63 -8.14
C ASN A 240 5.93 -6.10 -9.17
N GLY A 241 7.14 -6.38 -8.70
CA GLY A 241 8.22 -6.81 -9.56
C GLY A 241 8.81 -5.73 -10.46
N GLN A 242 8.44 -4.47 -10.26
CA GLN A 242 9.12 -3.35 -10.88
C GLN A 242 10.35 -3.01 -10.03
N PRO A 243 11.57 -3.04 -10.59
CA PRO A 243 12.74 -2.66 -9.82
C PRO A 243 12.68 -1.15 -9.53
N VAL A 244 12.58 -0.78 -8.25
CA VAL A 244 13.00 0.53 -7.81
C VAL A 244 14.51 0.43 -7.71
N GLY A 245 15.26 1.06 -8.61
CA GLY A 245 16.72 0.91 -8.70
C GLY A 245 17.19 -0.06 -9.78
N GLY A 246 16.34 -0.44 -10.69
CA GLY A 246 16.80 -0.90 -11.99
C GLY A 246 17.51 0.25 -12.71
N PRO A 247 18.22 -0.02 -13.83
CA PRO A 247 18.80 1.05 -14.61
C PRO A 247 17.70 2.08 -14.87
N ILE A 248 17.94 3.33 -14.51
CA ILE A 248 17.09 4.48 -14.89
C ILE A 248 17.11 4.61 -16.43
N ALA A 249 17.62 3.61 -17.08
CA ALA A 249 17.67 3.46 -18.51
C ALA A 249 16.29 3.16 -19.10
N ALA A 250 16.17 3.44 -20.35
CA ALA A 250 15.05 3.16 -21.23
C ALA A 250 14.38 1.79 -21.07
N SER A 251 15.04 0.80 -20.46
CA SER A 251 14.50 -0.53 -20.19
C SER A 251 13.50 -0.60 -19.03
N TYR A 252 13.55 0.32 -18.07
CA TYR A 252 12.52 0.43 -17.02
C TYR A 252 11.13 0.66 -17.61
N VAL A 253 11.11 1.31 -18.71
CA VAL A 253 9.94 1.72 -19.46
C VAL A 253 9.37 0.61 -20.34
N VAL A 254 10.20 -0.33 -20.78
CA VAL A 254 9.81 -1.32 -21.79
C VAL A 254 9.42 -2.66 -21.18
N SER A 255 9.97 -3.03 -20.04
CA SER A 255 9.73 -4.38 -19.47
C SER A 255 8.54 -4.49 -18.54
N GLY A 256 7.91 -3.39 -18.15
CA GLY A 256 6.87 -3.37 -17.13
C GLY A 256 5.44 -3.58 -17.59
N GLY A 257 5.17 -3.82 -18.84
CA GLY A 257 3.81 -4.02 -19.34
C GLY A 257 2.89 -2.77 -19.25
N ASN A 258 3.22 -1.77 -18.47
CA ASN A 258 2.44 -0.54 -18.30
C ASN A 258 2.92 0.60 -19.22
N GLY A 259 3.85 0.32 -20.12
CA GLY A 259 4.16 1.18 -21.25
C GLY A 259 4.64 2.59 -20.94
N LEU A 260 5.26 2.83 -19.80
CA LEU A 260 5.79 4.13 -19.44
C LEU A 260 7.05 4.45 -20.26
N GLY A 261 6.92 5.36 -21.16
CA GLY A 261 7.78 5.69 -22.29
C GLY A 261 9.29 5.77 -22.05
N ALA A 262 10.03 5.24 -23.02
CA ALA A 262 11.46 5.47 -23.13
C ALA A 262 11.72 6.96 -23.41
N SER A 263 12.36 7.67 -22.49
CA SER A 263 13.03 8.92 -22.84
C SER A 263 14.23 8.61 -23.69
N ARG A 264 14.45 9.40 -24.72
CA ARG A 264 15.65 9.36 -25.57
C ARG A 264 16.91 9.88 -24.88
N ASP A 265 16.77 10.44 -23.68
CA ASP A 265 17.95 10.86 -22.94
C ASP A 265 18.71 9.60 -22.54
N SER A 266 19.85 9.41 -23.15
CA SER A 266 20.82 8.38 -22.83
C SER A 266 21.36 8.59 -21.42
N VAL A 267 20.53 8.28 -20.43
CA VAL A 267 21.01 8.10 -19.06
C VAL A 267 21.71 6.76 -19.02
N SER A 268 22.96 6.77 -18.61
CA SER A 268 23.83 5.62 -18.44
C SER A 268 23.07 4.34 -18.05
N THR A 269 23.36 3.23 -18.70
CA THR A 269 22.85 1.88 -18.40
C THR A 269 23.36 1.31 -17.07
N ALA A 270 23.96 2.13 -16.20
CA ALA A 270 24.38 1.72 -14.88
C ALA A 270 23.13 1.35 -14.03
N THR A 271 23.14 0.17 -13.44
CA THR A 271 22.18 -0.24 -12.41
C THR A 271 22.17 0.83 -11.33
N THR A 272 21.01 1.43 -11.07
CA THR A 272 20.88 2.48 -10.08
C THR A 272 20.36 1.86 -8.81
N ASP A 273 21.16 1.92 -7.76
CA ASP A 273 20.72 1.56 -6.41
C ASP A 273 19.68 2.59 -5.93
N ALA A 274 18.51 2.11 -5.48
CA ALA A 274 17.42 2.93 -4.97
C ALA A 274 17.44 3.10 -3.46
N SER A 275 18.55 2.75 -2.81
CA SER A 275 18.72 2.97 -1.38
C SER A 275 18.52 4.44 -1.04
N SER A 276 17.61 4.71 -0.12
CA SER A 276 17.12 6.05 0.14
C SER A 276 16.86 6.30 1.62
N LYS A 277 16.91 7.57 2.00
CA LYS A 277 16.47 8.04 3.31
C LYS A 277 15.32 9.02 3.13
N THR A 278 14.26 8.84 3.91
CA THR A 278 13.06 9.67 3.87
C THR A 278 12.78 10.24 5.24
N PHE A 279 12.61 11.57 5.34
CA PHE A 279 12.23 12.26 6.55
C PHE A 279 10.96 13.04 6.30
N GLY A 280 10.00 12.98 7.22
CA GLY A 280 8.75 13.68 7.02
C GLY A 280 8.03 14.07 8.30
N LEU A 281 7.01 14.91 8.09
CA LEU A 281 6.11 15.40 9.13
C LEU A 281 4.70 15.38 8.58
N ARG A 282 3.75 14.84 9.38
CA ARG A 282 2.34 14.71 9.01
C ARG A 282 1.45 15.22 10.13
N LEU A 283 0.45 16.02 9.76
CA LEU A 283 -0.65 16.45 10.60
C LEU A 283 -1.96 15.89 10.04
N ASP A 284 -2.72 15.20 10.86
CA ASP A 284 -4.08 14.76 10.55
C ASP A 284 -5.05 15.26 11.61
N GLY A 285 -6.23 15.66 11.17
CA GLY A 285 -7.25 16.12 12.08
C GLY A 285 -8.69 15.89 11.59
N ALA A 286 -9.57 15.71 12.58
CA ALA A 286 -11.02 15.66 12.41
C ALA A 286 -11.67 16.45 13.54
N ARG A 287 -11.76 17.76 13.39
CA ARG A 287 -12.27 18.66 14.43
C ARG A 287 -13.81 18.77 14.39
N LYS A 288 -14.44 18.40 15.48
CA LYS A 288 -15.89 18.56 15.63
C LYS A 288 -16.24 20.04 15.80
N ILE A 289 -17.16 20.56 14.96
CA ILE A 289 -17.64 21.95 15.01
C ILE A 289 -19.01 22.05 15.68
N SER A 290 -19.87 21.05 15.47
CA SER A 290 -21.20 20.95 16.09
C SER A 290 -21.53 19.48 16.38
N GLU A 291 -22.76 19.17 16.77
CA GLU A 291 -23.18 17.79 17.03
C GLU A 291 -23.02 16.91 15.80
N ASP A 292 -23.37 17.40 14.62
CA ASP A 292 -23.38 16.65 13.36
C ASP A 292 -22.18 16.96 12.47
N TRP A 293 -21.56 18.16 12.60
CA TRP A 293 -20.53 18.64 11.69
C TRP A 293 -19.12 18.46 12.24
N LYS A 294 -18.22 18.04 11.38
CA LYS A 294 -16.77 18.01 11.61
C LYS A 294 -15.99 18.54 10.39
N VAL A 295 -14.88 19.20 10.62
CA VAL A 295 -13.90 19.55 9.59
C VAL A 295 -12.82 18.48 9.61
N LEU A 296 -12.41 18.09 8.40
CA LEU A 296 -11.37 17.09 8.14
C LEU A 296 -10.19 17.81 7.48
N TYR A 297 -8.97 17.53 7.91
CA TYR A 297 -7.78 18.10 7.30
C TYR A 297 -6.58 17.17 7.43
N THR A 298 -5.67 17.27 6.48
CA THR A 298 -4.36 16.63 6.50
C THR A 298 -3.35 17.54 5.84
N ALA A 299 -2.12 17.53 6.36
CA ALA A 299 -0.97 18.14 5.73
C ALA A 299 0.24 17.25 5.97
N GLU A 300 0.99 16.94 4.94
CA GLU A 300 2.18 16.09 5.04
C GLU A 300 3.26 16.61 4.10
N TYR A 301 4.50 16.57 4.57
CA TYR A 301 5.67 16.85 3.77
C TYR A 301 6.77 15.84 4.09
N ALA A 302 7.45 15.34 3.07
CA ALA A 302 8.64 14.53 3.24
C ALA A 302 9.71 14.87 2.19
N LYS A 303 10.95 14.65 2.57
CA LYS A 303 12.13 14.73 1.71
C LYS A 303 12.73 13.32 1.58
N GLN A 304 13.09 12.94 0.35
CA GLN A 304 13.79 11.70 0.05
C GLN A 304 15.11 12.02 -0.65
N ASP A 305 16.20 11.54 -0.08
CA ASP A 305 17.55 11.64 -0.61
C ASP A 305 18.19 10.26 -0.74
N ASP A 306 19.30 10.16 -1.47
CA ASP A 306 20.10 8.96 -1.51
C ASP A 306 20.64 8.55 -0.14
N TYR A 307 20.86 7.27 0.03
CA TYR A 307 21.42 6.69 1.26
C TYR A 307 22.42 5.60 0.92
N ARG A 308 23.56 5.57 1.63
CA ARG A 308 24.67 4.62 1.40
C ARG A 308 25.11 4.58 -0.07
N GLY A 309 24.85 3.51 -0.80
CA GLY A 309 25.19 3.36 -2.23
C GLY A 309 24.14 3.88 -3.21
N GLY A 310 23.06 4.50 -2.71
CA GLY A 310 21.95 4.99 -3.51
C GLY A 310 22.34 5.98 -4.58
N SER A 311 21.58 6.02 -5.65
CA SER A 311 21.82 6.94 -6.75
C SER A 311 21.70 8.41 -6.34
N SER A 312 22.66 9.25 -6.70
CA SER A 312 22.61 10.70 -6.52
C SER A 312 21.45 11.40 -7.25
N LEU A 313 20.69 10.68 -8.07
CA LEU A 313 19.47 11.17 -8.70
C LEU A 313 18.29 11.19 -7.72
N ILE A 314 18.39 10.49 -6.58
CA ILE A 314 17.38 10.48 -5.53
C ILE A 314 17.45 11.81 -4.78
N ASP A 315 16.63 12.75 -5.20
CA ASP A 315 16.44 14.09 -4.62
C ASP A 315 15.02 14.51 -4.94
N ALA A 316 14.08 14.13 -4.08
CA ALA A 316 12.66 14.32 -4.35
C ALA A 316 11.89 14.67 -3.08
N HIS A 317 10.72 15.27 -3.25
CA HIS A 317 9.84 15.72 -2.19
C HIS A 317 8.46 15.08 -2.34
N TYR A 318 7.86 14.77 -1.23
CA TYR A 318 6.46 14.40 -1.10
C TYR A 318 5.71 15.54 -0.41
N PHE A 319 4.53 15.83 -0.91
CA PHE A 319 3.63 16.80 -0.33
C PHE A 319 2.19 16.30 -0.43
N LYS A 320 1.43 16.43 0.65
CA LYS A 320 -0.02 16.19 0.66
C LYS A 320 -0.72 17.30 1.43
N LEU A 321 -1.77 17.82 0.85
CA LEU A 321 -2.70 18.75 1.51
C LEU A 321 -4.13 18.30 1.21
N GLY A 322 -4.96 18.20 2.23
CA GLY A 322 -6.34 17.81 2.06
C GLY A 322 -7.25 18.44 3.09
N GLY A 323 -8.50 18.63 2.68
CA GLY A 323 -9.52 19.17 3.54
C GLY A 323 -10.90 18.66 3.17
N GLY A 324 -11.83 18.73 4.13
CA GLY A 324 -13.19 18.28 3.88
C GLY A 324 -14.12 18.53 5.05
N ALA A 325 -15.35 18.13 4.86
CA ALA A 325 -16.39 18.20 5.87
C ALA A 325 -17.05 16.84 6.07
N GLY A 326 -17.43 16.55 7.31
CA GLY A 326 -18.27 15.42 7.64
C GLY A 326 -19.59 15.90 8.23
N TYR A 327 -20.67 15.25 7.83
CA TYR A 327 -22.01 15.47 8.35
C TYR A 327 -22.66 14.13 8.70
N GLY A 328 -23.00 13.94 9.97
CA GLY A 328 -23.53 12.66 10.45
C GLY A 328 -22.60 11.49 10.12
N ALA A 329 -23.09 10.57 9.30
CA ALA A 329 -22.35 9.38 8.85
C ALA A 329 -21.58 9.57 7.55
N TRP A 330 -21.62 10.75 6.94
CA TRP A 330 -21.01 11.03 5.64
C TRP A 330 -19.86 12.02 5.74
N SER A 331 -18.93 11.93 4.80
CA SER A 331 -17.84 12.90 4.63
C SER A 331 -17.49 13.07 3.17
N LEU A 332 -17.13 14.31 2.81
CA LEU A 332 -16.61 14.69 1.51
C LEU A 332 -15.28 15.40 1.71
N ARG A 333 -14.25 14.99 0.96
CA ARG A 333 -12.89 15.55 1.02
C ARG A 333 -12.36 15.85 -0.37
N LEU A 334 -11.56 16.90 -0.46
CA LEU A 334 -10.68 17.16 -1.59
C LEU A 334 -9.24 17.10 -1.09
N ASP A 335 -8.44 16.27 -1.73
CA ASP A 335 -7.02 16.08 -1.39
C ASP A 335 -6.16 16.31 -2.64
N HIS A 336 -4.96 16.83 -2.43
CA HIS A 336 -3.92 16.93 -3.43
C HIS A 336 -2.63 16.31 -2.89
N GLU A 337 -2.08 15.37 -3.64
CA GLU A 337 -0.83 14.67 -3.33
C GLU A 337 0.17 14.87 -4.46
N LYS A 338 1.43 15.12 -4.10
CA LYS A 338 2.53 15.29 -5.06
C LYS A 338 3.73 14.47 -4.66
N LEU A 339 4.20 13.63 -5.58
CA LEU A 339 5.47 12.94 -5.54
C LEU A 339 6.37 13.58 -6.59
N SER A 340 7.27 14.46 -6.16
CA SER A 340 8.05 15.28 -7.10
C SER A 340 9.10 14.46 -7.85
N SER A 341 9.60 15.03 -8.93
CA SER A 341 10.67 14.46 -9.74
C SER A 341 11.91 15.36 -9.75
N ASN A 342 13.07 14.76 -9.63
CA ASN A 342 14.35 15.40 -9.90
C ASN A 342 14.57 15.49 -11.43
N GLY A 343 14.07 16.58 -12.01
CA GLY A 343 14.27 16.89 -13.44
C GLY A 343 13.76 15.82 -14.41
N GLY A 344 12.73 15.04 -14.08
CA GLY A 344 12.21 13.96 -14.91
C GLY A 344 13.08 12.70 -14.92
N LYS A 345 14.10 12.60 -14.05
CA LYS A 345 15.05 11.48 -14.00
C LYS A 345 14.72 10.45 -12.93
N TYR A 346 14.33 10.90 -11.76
CA TYR A 346 13.92 10.08 -10.63
C TYR A 346 12.80 10.79 -9.86
N ALA A 347 11.79 10.07 -9.45
CA ALA A 347 10.70 10.60 -8.65
C ALA A 347 10.68 9.99 -7.25
N PHE A 348 10.06 10.68 -6.31
CA PHE A 348 9.81 10.18 -4.96
C PHE A 348 9.14 8.80 -5.00
N GLN A 349 9.69 7.81 -4.30
CA GLN A 349 9.19 6.44 -4.27
C GLN A 349 8.76 6.02 -2.86
N THR A 350 7.77 5.12 -2.79
CA THR A 350 7.27 4.54 -1.54
C THR A 350 7.31 3.01 -1.59
N PRO A 351 8.51 2.40 -1.65
CA PRO A 351 8.68 0.99 -2.00
C PRO A 351 8.12 0.00 -0.94
N LEU A 352 7.95 0.45 0.30
CA LEU A 352 7.42 -0.36 1.41
C LEU A 352 5.98 0.04 1.79
N GLY A 353 5.35 0.94 1.05
CA GLY A 353 3.98 1.40 1.29
C GLY A 353 2.92 0.44 0.74
N THR A 354 1.68 0.60 1.23
CA THR A 354 0.49 -0.06 0.66
C THR A 354 -0.08 0.80 -0.46
N ASN A 355 0.62 0.85 -1.61
CA ASN A 355 0.36 1.83 -2.67
C ASN A 355 -1.00 1.67 -3.37
N HIS A 356 -1.63 0.49 -3.32
CA HIS A 356 -3.00 0.29 -3.83
C HIS A 356 -4.03 1.29 -3.26
N LEU A 357 -3.82 1.81 -2.06
CA LEU A 357 -4.70 2.80 -1.43
C LEU A 357 -4.42 4.24 -1.88
N PHE A 358 -3.47 4.43 -2.78
CA PHE A 358 -3.01 5.74 -3.24
C PHE A 358 -2.83 5.72 -4.76
N GLN A 359 -3.06 6.85 -5.41
CA GLN A 359 -3.01 7.02 -6.88
C GLN A 359 -3.91 6.03 -7.64
N GLY A 360 -5.12 5.79 -7.09
CA GLY A 360 -6.16 4.95 -7.70
C GLY A 360 -5.99 3.44 -7.50
N TRP A 361 -7.11 2.72 -7.50
CA TRP A 361 -7.15 1.27 -7.21
C TRP A 361 -6.91 0.40 -8.43
N ALA A 362 -6.90 0.98 -9.64
CA ALA A 362 -6.50 0.26 -10.85
C ALA A 362 -5.02 -0.14 -10.86
N ASP A 363 -4.25 0.23 -9.83
CA ASP A 363 -2.84 -0.17 -9.66
C ASP A 363 -1.97 0.22 -10.88
N VAL A 364 -2.24 1.37 -11.50
CA VAL A 364 -1.45 1.86 -12.65
C VAL A 364 -0.14 2.49 -12.17
N PHE A 365 -0.16 3.14 -11.02
CA PHE A 365 0.94 3.95 -10.48
C PHE A 365 1.54 3.40 -9.19
N LEU A 366 1.58 2.09 -9.01
CA LEU A 366 2.19 1.44 -7.83
C LEU A 366 3.66 1.82 -7.62
N ALA A 367 4.38 2.12 -8.70
CA ALA A 367 5.66 2.82 -8.67
C ALA A 367 5.46 4.19 -9.31
N THR A 368 5.96 5.24 -8.66
CA THR A 368 5.85 6.59 -9.20
C THR A 368 6.63 6.72 -10.50
N PRO A 369 6.01 7.18 -11.59
CA PRO A 369 6.73 7.44 -12.84
C PRO A 369 7.86 8.44 -12.61
N ARG A 370 8.96 8.31 -13.36
CA ARG A 370 10.15 9.16 -13.19
C ARG A 370 9.88 10.67 -13.34
N GLN A 371 8.82 11.04 -14.06
CA GLN A 371 8.38 12.43 -14.19
C GLN A 371 7.63 12.94 -12.95
N GLY A 372 7.46 12.09 -11.94
CA GLY A 372 6.68 12.39 -10.74
C GLY A 372 5.18 12.21 -10.94
N MET A 373 4.45 12.44 -9.88
CA MET A 373 2.99 12.31 -9.83
C MET A 373 2.39 13.49 -9.07
N GLN A 374 1.33 14.04 -9.60
CA GLN A 374 0.41 14.93 -8.91
C GLN A 374 -0.98 14.30 -9.03
N ASP A 375 -1.59 14.01 -7.91
CA ASP A 375 -2.92 13.43 -7.81
C ASP A 375 -3.84 14.38 -7.07
N THR A 376 -4.90 14.83 -7.75
CA THR A 376 -5.97 15.62 -7.12
C THR A 376 -7.23 14.79 -7.11
N PHE A 377 -7.75 14.50 -5.93
CA PHE A 377 -8.87 13.57 -5.82
C PHE A 377 -9.94 14.01 -4.83
N LEU A 378 -11.18 13.65 -5.19
CA LEU A 378 -12.38 13.89 -4.39
C LEU A 378 -12.82 12.54 -3.78
N THR A 379 -12.93 12.49 -2.46
CA THR A 379 -13.36 11.30 -1.72
C THR A 379 -14.72 11.52 -1.09
N LEU A 380 -15.66 10.62 -1.36
CA LEU A 380 -16.94 10.49 -0.65
C LEU A 380 -16.92 9.22 0.18
N ALA A 381 -17.11 9.33 1.49
CA ALA A 381 -17.21 8.17 2.37
C ALA A 381 -18.42 8.29 3.29
N GLY A 382 -19.07 7.15 3.56
CA GLY A 382 -20.24 7.16 4.43
C GLY A 382 -20.72 5.78 4.80
N SER A 383 -21.84 5.74 5.54
CA SER A 383 -22.49 4.48 5.89
C SER A 383 -24.01 4.59 5.82
N VAL A 384 -24.63 3.52 5.34
CA VAL A 384 -26.08 3.32 5.32
C VAL A 384 -26.36 2.02 6.06
N GLN A 385 -27.02 2.11 7.21
CA GLN A 385 -27.19 0.98 8.14
C GLN A 385 -25.82 0.37 8.50
N LYS A 386 -25.56 -0.90 8.11
CA LYS A 386 -24.28 -1.59 8.32
C LYS A 386 -23.32 -1.45 7.14
N ALA A 387 -23.83 -1.09 5.96
CA ALA A 387 -23.00 -0.96 4.77
C ALA A 387 -22.09 0.27 4.88
N LYS A 388 -20.80 0.11 4.58
CA LYS A 388 -19.83 1.20 4.42
C LYS A 388 -19.63 1.44 2.93
N LEU A 389 -19.75 2.69 2.53
CA LEU A 389 -19.66 3.15 1.14
C LEU A 389 -18.45 4.07 1.00
N TYR A 390 -17.70 3.91 -0.08
CA TYR A 390 -16.54 4.72 -0.38
C TYR A 390 -16.44 4.92 -1.89
N ALA A 391 -16.17 6.14 -2.33
CA ALA A 391 -15.92 6.46 -3.73
C ALA A 391 -14.84 7.53 -3.83
N GLU A 392 -13.97 7.41 -4.84
CA GLU A 392 -12.97 8.41 -5.20
C GLU A 392 -13.01 8.74 -6.69
N TYR A 393 -12.62 9.96 -6.99
CA TYR A 393 -12.37 10.40 -8.36
C TYR A 393 -11.04 11.11 -8.41
N HIS A 394 -10.13 10.61 -9.21
CA HIS A 394 -8.74 11.05 -9.34
C HIS A 394 -8.49 11.75 -10.66
N VAL A 395 -7.64 12.77 -10.64
CA VAL A 395 -7.08 13.42 -11.82
C VAL A 395 -5.55 13.43 -11.68
N PHE A 396 -4.89 12.67 -12.53
CA PHE A 396 -3.45 12.44 -12.46
C PHE A 396 -2.68 13.29 -13.44
N HIS A 397 -1.65 13.99 -12.94
CA HIS A 397 -0.68 14.73 -13.72
C HIS A 397 0.75 14.34 -13.33
N SER A 398 1.71 14.55 -14.21
CA SER A 398 3.14 14.46 -13.87
C SER A 398 3.62 15.75 -13.19
N ASP A 399 4.72 15.65 -12.42
CA ASP A 399 5.41 16.83 -11.88
C ASP A 399 6.27 17.53 -12.94
N LYS A 400 6.79 16.77 -13.90
CA LYS A 400 7.54 17.26 -15.05
C LYS A 400 6.87 16.78 -16.32
N ASP A 401 6.79 17.66 -17.32
CA ASP A 401 6.23 17.31 -18.61
C ASP A 401 6.92 16.07 -19.18
N PHE A 402 6.13 15.19 -19.79
CA PHE A 402 6.64 14.07 -20.54
C PHE A 402 6.65 14.40 -22.04
N GLU A 403 7.71 13.95 -22.72
CA GLU A 403 7.84 14.10 -24.16
C GLU A 403 7.15 12.93 -24.86
N THR A 404 6.30 13.25 -25.82
CA THR A 404 5.66 12.24 -26.66
C THR A 404 6.63 11.81 -27.78
N LEU A 405 6.84 10.51 -27.93
CA LEU A 405 7.61 9.94 -29.02
C LEU A 405 6.81 10.00 -30.33
N GLY A 406 6.88 11.13 -31.04
CA GLY A 406 6.49 11.14 -32.45
C GLY A 406 7.48 10.31 -33.29
N SER A 407 7.01 9.63 -34.34
CA SER A 407 7.88 8.83 -35.22
C SER A 407 8.90 9.67 -36.03
N THR A 408 8.80 10.98 -35.96
CA THR A 408 9.71 11.92 -36.60
C THR A 408 9.91 13.15 -35.71
N THR A 409 11.06 13.80 -35.83
CA THR A 409 11.50 14.99 -35.09
C THR A 409 10.52 16.20 -35.14
N VAL A 410 9.46 16.12 -35.91
CA VAL A 410 8.57 17.24 -36.22
C VAL A 410 7.29 17.28 -35.37
N ASN A 411 6.91 16.18 -34.70
CA ASN A 411 5.65 16.08 -33.92
C ASN A 411 5.86 15.69 -32.46
N ARG A 412 6.82 16.32 -31.78
CA ARG A 412 6.94 16.19 -30.33
C ARG A 412 5.75 16.86 -29.67
N ARG A 413 4.95 16.09 -28.93
CA ARG A 413 3.91 16.64 -28.06
C ARG A 413 4.42 16.60 -26.62
N PHE A 414 4.26 17.70 -25.93
CA PHE A 414 4.54 17.78 -24.49
C PHE A 414 3.21 17.76 -23.76
N GLY A 415 3.18 17.12 -22.61
CA GLY A 415 2.01 17.07 -21.78
C GLY A 415 2.36 16.59 -20.37
N ASP A 416 1.43 16.78 -19.48
CA ASP A 416 1.57 16.41 -18.08
C ASP A 416 0.43 15.52 -17.58
N LYS A 417 -0.67 15.37 -18.33
CA LYS A 417 -1.84 14.59 -17.88
C LYS A 417 -1.64 13.10 -18.13
N TYR A 418 -1.60 12.29 -17.07
CA TYR A 418 -1.60 10.84 -17.14
C TYR A 418 -2.98 10.27 -17.47
N GLY A 419 -4.02 10.73 -16.79
CA GLY A 419 -5.36 10.19 -16.93
C GLY A 419 -6.29 10.59 -15.79
N THR A 420 -7.38 9.85 -15.66
CA THR A 420 -8.36 9.96 -14.58
C THR A 420 -8.78 8.58 -14.12
N GLU A 421 -9.21 8.45 -12.86
CA GLU A 421 -9.72 7.18 -12.34
C GLU A 421 -10.96 7.40 -11.47
N PHE A 422 -11.86 6.45 -11.53
CA PHE A 422 -13.02 6.38 -10.64
C PHE A 422 -13.00 5.07 -9.89
N ASP A 423 -13.08 5.16 -8.55
CA ASP A 423 -13.06 4.04 -7.63
C ASP A 423 -14.31 4.01 -6.77
N VAL A 424 -14.85 2.84 -6.50
CA VAL A 424 -15.98 2.68 -5.60
C VAL A 424 -15.91 1.35 -4.84
N SER A 425 -16.29 1.37 -3.57
CA SER A 425 -16.43 0.14 -2.79
C SER A 425 -17.64 0.14 -1.87
N VAL A 426 -18.17 -1.05 -1.66
CA VAL A 426 -19.19 -1.36 -0.67
C VAL A 426 -18.70 -2.48 0.21
N LEU A 427 -18.63 -2.23 1.52
CA LEU A 427 -18.29 -3.22 2.52
C LEU A 427 -19.52 -3.47 3.40
N TYR A 428 -19.87 -4.74 3.63
CA TYR A 428 -21.00 -5.13 4.46
C TYR A 428 -20.60 -6.20 5.49
N PRO A 429 -20.67 -5.90 6.79
CA PRO A 429 -20.49 -6.90 7.85
C PRO A 429 -21.78 -7.70 8.02
N PHE A 430 -21.82 -8.93 7.52
CA PHE A 430 -22.96 -9.84 7.69
C PHE A 430 -23.13 -10.26 9.15
N THR A 431 -22.00 -10.58 9.78
CA THR A 431 -21.89 -10.90 11.22
C THR A 431 -20.64 -10.24 11.79
N ASP A 432 -20.36 -10.40 13.08
CA ASP A 432 -19.14 -9.93 13.71
C ASP A 432 -17.87 -10.65 13.16
N LYS A 433 -18.04 -11.79 12.50
CA LYS A 433 -16.96 -12.62 11.95
C LYS A 433 -16.93 -12.66 10.42
N ILE A 434 -18.03 -12.33 9.73
CA ILE A 434 -18.15 -12.44 8.28
C ILE A 434 -18.37 -11.06 7.67
N THR A 435 -17.49 -10.67 6.78
CA THR A 435 -17.56 -9.42 6.01
C THR A 435 -17.50 -9.73 4.52
N GLY A 436 -18.35 -9.07 3.74
CA GLY A 436 -18.26 -9.05 2.27
C GLY A 436 -17.84 -7.68 1.79
N LYS A 437 -17.11 -7.63 0.68
CA LYS A 437 -16.71 -6.39 0.02
C LYS A 437 -16.81 -6.54 -1.49
N ILE A 438 -17.31 -5.50 -2.15
CA ILE A 438 -17.30 -5.36 -3.60
C ILE A 438 -16.55 -4.06 -3.91
N GLU A 439 -15.66 -4.11 -4.89
CA GLU A 439 -14.84 -2.96 -5.32
C GLU A 439 -14.81 -2.90 -6.85
N TYR A 440 -14.70 -1.68 -7.35
CA TYR A 440 -14.55 -1.39 -8.77
C TYR A 440 -13.62 -0.20 -8.95
N ALA A 441 -12.75 -0.27 -9.96
CA ALA A 441 -11.87 0.80 -10.38
C ALA A 441 -11.88 0.93 -11.90
N ASN A 442 -11.85 2.17 -12.40
CA ASN A 442 -11.78 2.45 -13.83
C ASN A 442 -10.83 3.60 -14.11
N PHE A 443 -9.65 3.26 -14.63
CA PHE A 443 -8.64 4.21 -15.08
C PHE A 443 -8.79 4.49 -16.58
N ASN A 444 -8.85 5.77 -16.94
CA ASN A 444 -8.87 6.24 -18.30
C ASN A 444 -7.59 7.01 -18.62
N GLU A 445 -6.74 6.45 -19.47
CA GLU A 445 -5.49 7.06 -19.88
C GLU A 445 -5.75 8.29 -20.77
N SER A 446 -4.97 9.35 -20.57
CA SER A 446 -5.08 10.52 -21.45
C SER A 446 -4.52 10.21 -22.86
N ASP A 447 -5.14 10.83 -23.88
CA ASP A 447 -4.68 10.63 -25.27
C ASP A 447 -3.22 11.10 -25.47
N VAL A 448 -2.79 12.12 -24.73
CA VAL A 448 -1.41 12.63 -24.79
C VAL A 448 -0.43 11.62 -24.22
N TYR A 449 -0.73 11.04 -23.07
CA TYR A 449 0.09 10.05 -22.42
C TYR A 449 0.14 8.74 -23.21
N GLY A 450 -1.01 8.22 -23.62
CA GLY A 450 -1.11 7.03 -24.46
C GLY A 450 -0.35 7.17 -25.79
N ALA A 451 -0.48 8.33 -26.47
CA ALA A 451 0.24 8.59 -27.71
C ALA A 451 1.75 8.73 -27.52
N SER A 452 2.22 9.21 -26.36
CA SER A 452 3.64 9.41 -26.08
C SER A 452 4.41 8.10 -25.97
N LEU A 453 3.74 7.06 -25.46
CA LEU A 453 4.41 5.86 -25.01
C LEU A 453 4.31 4.69 -25.98
N LYS A 454 3.20 4.60 -26.69
CA LYS A 454 2.79 3.38 -27.38
C LYS A 454 2.54 3.58 -28.87
N GLY A 455 2.66 4.82 -29.37
CA GLY A 455 2.17 5.19 -30.69
C GLY A 455 0.65 5.36 -30.69
N ALA A 456 0.10 6.17 -31.59
CA ALA A 456 -1.27 6.72 -31.61
C ALA A 456 -2.45 5.71 -31.48
N ALA A 457 -2.19 4.41 -31.42
CA ALA A 457 -3.20 3.37 -31.40
C ALA A 457 -3.26 2.55 -30.08
N ARG A 458 -2.49 2.90 -29.04
CA ARG A 458 -2.31 2.03 -27.87
C ARG A 458 -2.62 2.78 -26.57
N LYS A 459 -3.89 2.84 -26.19
CA LYS A 459 -4.32 3.29 -24.87
C LYS A 459 -4.00 2.25 -23.78
N GLY A 460 -3.86 2.69 -22.54
CA GLY A 460 -3.63 1.88 -21.36
C GLY A 460 -4.78 1.94 -20.38
N ASP A 461 -6.01 2.11 -20.88
CA ASP A 461 -7.22 2.08 -20.04
C ASP A 461 -7.26 0.75 -19.27
N LYS A 462 -7.72 0.82 -18.01
CA LYS A 462 -7.74 -0.35 -17.13
C LYS A 462 -8.97 -0.34 -16.26
N GLU A 463 -9.70 -1.44 -16.30
CA GLU A 463 -10.85 -1.70 -15.46
C GLU A 463 -10.57 -2.88 -14.54
N MET A 464 -10.94 -2.73 -13.27
CA MET A 464 -10.75 -3.78 -12.27
C MET A 464 -12.02 -3.95 -11.44
N PHE A 465 -12.33 -5.20 -11.09
CA PHE A 465 -13.48 -5.54 -10.27
C PHE A 465 -13.11 -6.63 -9.26
N TRP A 466 -13.57 -6.47 -8.02
CA TRP A 466 -13.33 -7.45 -6.96
C TRP A 466 -14.59 -7.82 -6.21
N ILE A 467 -14.69 -9.09 -5.87
CA ILE A 467 -15.62 -9.60 -4.84
C ILE A 467 -14.79 -10.31 -3.78
N THR A 468 -14.94 -9.89 -2.53
CA THR A 468 -14.15 -10.45 -1.44
C THR A 468 -15.07 -10.86 -0.29
N GLY A 469 -14.91 -12.10 0.18
CA GLY A 469 -15.50 -12.62 1.41
C GLY A 469 -14.40 -12.85 2.46
N ILE A 470 -14.59 -12.35 3.68
CA ILE A 470 -13.61 -12.47 4.77
C ILE A 470 -14.31 -13.12 5.97
N TYR A 471 -13.68 -14.17 6.52
CA TYR A 471 -14.02 -14.74 7.81
C TYR A 471 -12.88 -14.52 8.79
N THR A 472 -13.18 -13.95 9.96
CA THR A 472 -12.20 -13.74 11.05
C THR A 472 -12.66 -14.52 12.26
N PHE A 473 -11.73 -15.28 12.84
CA PHE A 473 -12.01 -16.19 13.96
C PHE A 473 -12.12 -15.45 15.31
#